data_d1656980a5ae81a7d1e5382d456e85db
#
_entry.id   d1656980a5ae81a7d1e5382d456e85db
#
_cell.length_a   1.000
_cell.length_b   1.000
_cell.length_c   1.000
_cell.angle_alpha   90.00
_cell.angle_beta   90.00
_cell.angle_gamma   90.00
#
_symmetry.space_group_name_H-M   'P 1'
#
loop_
_entity.id
_entity.type
_entity.pdbx_description
1 polymer ?
#
loop_
_entity_poly.entity_id
_entity_poly.type
_entity_poly.pdbx_seq_one_letter_code
_entity_poly.pdbx_strand_id
1 'polypeptide(L)'
;MLTGIRIYSGDAVWRSVLADLNAVVVDAPDIATVNFDELNIPAHCTVLELKAAILAAMDNTNIIQSIFGRSVAMAPLQRQIIVLLHKSGGMTGTQLRAALGYSPRATTHTVDTAIYQLRRAYGRDIIKNIDGVYKIGGI
;
A
#
# COMPACT_ATOMS: atom_id res chain seq x y z
N MET A 1 7.74 18.45 11.29
CA MET A 1 7.79 16.98 11.44
C MET A 1 7.37 16.25 10.16
N LEU A 2 6.27 16.67 9.55
CA LEU A 2 5.81 16.11 8.27
C LEU A 2 6.00 17.09 7.11
N THR A 3 6.96 17.96 7.19
CA THR A 3 7.21 19.06 6.25
C THR A 3 7.38 18.52 4.82
N GLY A 4 6.63 19.10 3.89
CA GLY A 4 6.70 18.77 2.47
C GLY A 4 5.92 17.51 2.07
N ILE A 5 5.34 16.77 3.00
CA ILE A 5 4.55 15.58 2.68
C ILE A 5 3.11 16.01 2.37
N ARG A 6 2.63 15.68 1.17
CA ARG A 6 1.25 15.95 0.75
C ARG A 6 0.35 14.82 1.23
N ILE A 7 -0.61 15.15 2.09
CA ILE A 7 -1.50 14.18 2.74
C ILE A 7 -2.95 14.62 2.52
N TYR A 8 -3.79 13.66 2.15
CA TYR A 8 -5.23 13.83 2.09
C TYR A 8 -5.92 13.12 3.23
N SER A 9 -6.90 13.79 3.84
CA SER A 9 -7.88 13.17 4.73
C SER A 9 -9.24 13.85 4.52
N GLY A 10 -10.31 13.05 4.54
CA GLY A 10 -11.68 13.55 4.53
C GLY A 10 -12.18 13.96 5.91
N ASP A 11 -11.46 13.64 6.97
CA ASP A 11 -11.83 13.95 8.35
C ASP A 11 -11.26 15.30 8.78
N ALA A 12 -12.16 16.23 9.19
CA ALA A 12 -11.75 17.59 9.56
C ALA A 12 -10.79 17.62 10.75
N VAL A 13 -10.96 16.72 11.72
CA VAL A 13 -10.08 16.64 12.90
C VAL A 13 -8.67 16.22 12.48
N TRP A 14 -8.56 15.19 11.66
CA TRP A 14 -7.25 14.73 11.17
C TRP A 14 -6.59 15.76 10.26
N ARG A 15 -7.34 16.47 9.43
CA ARG A 15 -6.79 17.56 8.61
C ARG A 15 -6.11 18.61 9.49
N SER A 16 -6.74 18.98 10.59
CA SER A 16 -6.19 19.95 11.54
C SER A 16 -4.91 19.42 12.23
N VAL A 17 -4.94 18.17 12.69
CA VAL A 17 -3.78 17.54 13.33
C VAL A 17 -2.60 17.44 12.36
N LEU A 18 -2.84 17.02 11.13
CA LEU A 18 -1.79 16.91 10.12
C LEU A 18 -1.20 18.27 9.76
N ALA A 19 -2.00 19.31 9.67
CA ALA A 19 -1.53 20.68 9.43
C ALA A 19 -0.66 21.17 10.58
N ASP A 20 -1.00 20.85 11.83
CA ASP A 20 -0.21 21.21 13.00
C ASP A 20 1.14 20.49 13.01
N LEU A 21 1.27 19.36 12.34
CA LEU A 21 2.52 18.63 12.18
C LEU A 21 3.32 19.07 10.93
N ASN A 22 2.92 20.17 10.31
CA ASN A 22 3.55 20.77 9.13
C ASN A 22 3.40 19.97 7.85
N ALA A 23 2.42 19.05 7.76
CA ALA A 23 2.08 18.39 6.51
C ALA A 23 1.37 19.35 5.57
N VAL A 24 1.52 19.11 4.28
CA VAL A 24 0.75 19.82 3.25
C VAL A 24 -0.57 19.07 3.06
N VAL A 25 -1.65 19.59 3.68
CA VAL A 25 -2.98 18.98 3.57
C VAL A 25 -3.59 19.38 2.24
N VAL A 26 -3.92 18.38 1.41
CA VAL A 26 -4.50 18.59 0.08
C VAL A 26 -5.99 18.24 0.06
N ASP A 27 -6.72 18.74 -0.94
CA ASP A 27 -8.18 18.65 -0.99
C ASP A 27 -8.69 17.41 -1.73
N ALA A 28 -7.80 16.65 -2.37
CA ALA A 28 -8.18 15.47 -3.13
C ALA A 28 -7.13 14.37 -2.97
N PRO A 29 -7.55 13.07 -2.93
CA PRO A 29 -6.60 11.97 -2.75
C PRO A 29 -5.68 11.77 -3.95
N ASP A 30 -6.09 12.15 -5.14
CA ASP A 30 -5.31 11.97 -6.37
C ASP A 30 -4.06 12.86 -6.43
N ILE A 31 -4.04 13.99 -5.74
CA ILE A 31 -2.87 14.88 -5.66
C ILE A 31 -2.03 14.66 -4.40
N ALA A 32 -2.43 13.73 -3.54
CA ALA A 32 -1.72 13.41 -2.31
C ALA A 32 -0.68 12.31 -2.54
N THR A 33 0.45 12.42 -1.83
CA THR A 33 1.41 11.33 -1.73
C THR A 33 0.89 10.22 -0.82
N VAL A 34 0.16 10.61 0.23
CA VAL A 34 -0.42 9.69 1.21
C VAL A 34 -1.91 10.00 1.35
N ASN A 35 -2.76 8.98 1.21
CA ASN A 35 -4.16 9.05 1.59
C ASN A 35 -4.28 8.54 3.03
N PHE A 36 -4.43 9.47 3.97
CA PHE A 36 -4.45 9.15 5.39
C PHE A 36 -5.62 8.24 5.78
N ASP A 37 -6.76 8.39 5.10
CA ASP A 37 -7.96 7.61 5.41
C ASP A 37 -7.78 6.11 5.15
N GLU A 38 -6.80 5.72 4.34
CA GLU A 38 -6.49 4.31 4.06
C GLU A 38 -5.59 3.66 5.12
N LEU A 39 -5.03 4.43 6.05
CA LEU A 39 -4.01 3.95 6.98
C LEU A 39 -4.57 3.22 8.21
N ASN A 40 -5.87 3.34 8.49
CA ASN A 40 -6.52 2.74 9.67
C ASN A 40 -5.82 3.09 10.99
N ILE A 41 -5.49 4.37 11.16
CA ILE A 41 -4.78 4.84 12.34
C ILE A 41 -5.70 4.79 13.58
N PRO A 42 -5.26 4.18 14.69
CA PRO A 42 -6.03 4.20 15.94
C PRO A 42 -6.17 5.62 16.50
N ALA A 43 -7.30 5.90 17.12
CA ALA A 43 -7.55 7.23 17.72
C ALA A 43 -6.56 7.59 18.84
N HIS A 44 -5.92 6.60 19.45
CA HIS A 44 -5.01 6.77 20.58
C HIS A 44 -3.55 6.59 20.22
N CYS A 45 -3.18 6.72 18.94
CA CYS A 45 -1.78 6.60 18.54
C CYS A 45 -0.95 7.79 19.02
N THR A 46 0.33 7.55 19.30
CA THR A 46 1.28 8.61 19.62
C THR A 46 1.69 9.34 18.33
N VAL A 47 2.27 10.54 18.49
CA VAL A 47 2.83 11.29 17.34
C VAL A 47 3.90 10.48 16.63
N LEU A 48 4.71 9.73 17.37
CA LEU A 48 5.76 8.90 16.81
C LEU A 48 5.22 7.75 15.98
N GLU A 49 4.17 7.09 16.47
CA GLU A 49 3.46 6.04 15.73
C GLU A 49 2.80 6.58 14.47
N LEU A 50 2.19 7.75 14.56
CA LEU A 50 1.57 8.45 13.44
C LEU A 50 2.61 8.76 12.36
N LYS A 51 3.74 9.32 12.75
CA LYS A 51 4.84 9.62 11.83
C LYS A 51 5.36 8.36 11.14
N ALA A 52 5.56 7.28 11.89
CA ALA A 52 6.05 6.01 11.36
C ALA A 52 5.07 5.44 10.32
N ALA A 53 3.76 5.49 10.59
CA ALA A 53 2.74 5.00 9.67
C ALA A 53 2.72 5.82 8.37
N ILE A 54 2.82 7.14 8.46
CA ILE A 54 2.83 8.03 7.30
C ILE A 54 4.09 7.82 6.45
N LEU A 55 5.25 7.69 7.07
CA LEU A 55 6.50 7.44 6.36
C LEU A 55 6.50 6.08 5.66
N ALA A 56 5.94 5.05 6.30
CA ALA A 56 5.78 3.74 5.68
C ALA A 56 4.84 3.79 4.48
N ALA A 57 3.74 4.52 4.57
CA ALA A 57 2.81 4.70 3.45
C ALA A 57 3.45 5.45 2.29
N MET A 58 4.26 6.46 2.57
CA MET A 58 5.01 7.20 1.56
C MET A 58 6.03 6.30 0.85
N ASP A 59 6.73 5.47 1.59
CA ASP A 59 7.67 4.49 1.03
C ASP A 59 6.96 3.51 0.11
N ASN A 60 5.80 2.99 0.51
CA ASN A 60 4.99 2.11 -0.32
C ASN A 60 4.55 2.78 -1.62
N THR A 61 4.16 4.06 -1.56
CA THR A 61 3.82 4.84 -2.75
C THR A 61 5.02 4.96 -3.70
N ASN A 62 6.20 5.21 -3.16
CA ASN A 62 7.43 5.29 -3.95
C ASN A 62 7.78 3.95 -4.60
N ILE A 63 7.57 2.84 -3.92
CA ILE A 63 7.76 1.49 -4.48
C ILE A 63 6.83 1.28 -5.67
N ILE A 64 5.56 1.61 -5.53
CA ILE A 64 4.57 1.49 -6.61
C ILE A 64 4.99 2.33 -7.83
N GLN A 65 5.39 3.58 -7.61
CA GLN A 65 5.88 4.43 -8.70
C GLN A 65 7.12 3.86 -9.37
N SER A 66 8.02 3.27 -8.60
CA SER A 66 9.24 2.64 -9.14
C SER A 66 8.91 1.47 -10.06
N ILE A 67 7.92 0.66 -9.70
CA ILE A 67 7.53 -0.53 -10.49
C ILE A 67 6.77 -0.12 -11.76
N PHE A 68 5.82 0.81 -11.64
CA PHE A 68 4.93 1.17 -12.75
C PHE A 68 5.40 2.38 -13.56
N GLY A 69 6.42 3.10 -13.10
CA GLY A 69 6.91 4.32 -13.74
C GLY A 69 5.97 5.52 -13.58
N ARG A 70 4.90 5.39 -12.80
CA ARG A 70 3.90 6.43 -12.57
C ARG A 70 3.11 6.10 -11.30
N SER A 71 2.39 7.09 -10.79
CA SER A 71 1.40 6.85 -9.74
C SER A 71 0.23 6.05 -10.29
N VAL A 72 -0.14 4.98 -9.61
CA VAL A 72 -1.24 4.09 -10.00
C VAL A 72 -2.17 3.93 -8.82
N ALA A 73 -3.46 4.22 -9.03
CA ALA A 73 -4.49 3.94 -8.04
C ALA A 73 -4.86 2.45 -8.10
N MET A 74 -4.79 1.77 -6.97
CA MET A 74 -5.19 0.38 -6.87
C MET A 74 -5.79 0.11 -5.48
N ALA A 75 -6.52 -0.99 -5.36
CA ALA A 75 -7.12 -1.38 -4.10
C ALA A 75 -6.03 -1.65 -3.04
N PRO A 76 -6.30 -1.40 -1.74
CA PRO A 76 -5.29 -1.59 -0.69
C PRO A 76 -4.68 -2.98 -0.67
N LEU A 77 -5.46 -4.04 -0.87
CA LEU A 77 -4.95 -5.41 -0.91
C LEU A 77 -3.98 -5.63 -2.07
N GLN A 78 -4.32 -5.12 -3.26
CA GLN A 78 -3.47 -5.19 -4.43
C GLN A 78 -2.13 -4.48 -4.20
N ARG A 79 -2.18 -3.29 -3.59
CA ARG A 79 -0.98 -2.54 -3.24
C ARG A 79 -0.10 -3.30 -2.26
N GLN A 80 -0.68 -3.89 -1.22
CA GLN A 80 0.05 -4.69 -0.24
C GLN A 80 0.74 -5.89 -0.88
N ILE A 81 0.08 -6.58 -1.80
CA ILE A 81 0.66 -7.72 -2.53
C ILE A 81 1.90 -7.27 -3.32
N ILE A 82 1.78 -6.20 -4.09
CA ILE A 82 2.88 -5.67 -4.89
C ILE A 82 4.07 -5.28 -4.00
N VAL A 83 3.81 -4.56 -2.92
CA VAL A 83 4.87 -4.11 -2.00
C VAL A 83 5.55 -5.30 -1.32
N LEU A 84 4.80 -6.28 -0.83
CA LEU A 84 5.35 -7.47 -0.19
C LEU A 84 6.23 -8.28 -1.14
N LEU A 85 5.78 -8.51 -2.36
CA LEU A 85 6.55 -9.25 -3.36
C LEU A 85 7.81 -8.49 -3.76
N HIS A 86 7.73 -7.17 -3.87
CA HIS A 86 8.89 -6.34 -4.20
C HIS A 86 9.95 -6.39 -3.08
N LYS A 87 9.53 -6.21 -1.82
CA LYS A 87 10.45 -6.18 -0.68
C LYS A 87 11.07 -7.55 -0.38
N SER A 88 10.31 -8.62 -0.56
CA SER A 88 10.77 -9.98 -0.25
C SER A 88 11.59 -10.62 -1.37
N GLY A 89 11.46 -10.12 -2.60
CA GLY A 89 12.04 -10.75 -3.78
C GLY A 89 11.27 -11.97 -4.27
N GLY A 90 10.17 -12.31 -3.63
CA GLY A 90 9.28 -13.40 -4.01
C GLY A 90 8.73 -14.14 -2.80
N MET A 91 7.50 -14.64 -2.91
CA MET A 91 6.82 -15.41 -1.87
C MET A 91 5.98 -16.51 -2.50
N THR A 92 5.86 -17.64 -1.79
CA THR A 92 4.85 -18.65 -2.14
C THR A 92 3.46 -18.11 -1.82
N GLY A 93 2.42 -18.72 -2.38
CA GLY A 93 1.04 -18.34 -2.06
C GLY A 93 0.74 -18.46 -0.56
N THR A 94 1.24 -19.48 0.10
CA THR A 94 1.08 -19.68 1.54
C THR A 94 1.77 -18.56 2.34
N GLN A 95 3.00 -18.23 1.99
CA GLN A 95 3.74 -17.14 2.63
C GLN A 95 3.06 -15.78 2.44
N LEU A 96 2.56 -15.53 1.24
CA LEU A 96 1.88 -14.29 0.92
C LEU A 96 0.59 -14.14 1.72
N ARG A 97 -0.23 -15.20 1.81
CA ARG A 97 -1.45 -15.18 2.61
C ARG A 97 -1.14 -14.94 4.10
N ALA A 98 -0.12 -15.60 4.63
CA ALA A 98 0.31 -15.40 6.02
C ALA A 98 0.77 -13.97 6.28
N ALA A 99 1.55 -13.39 5.38
CA ALA A 99 2.03 -12.01 5.49
C ALA A 99 0.88 -11.00 5.43
N LEU A 100 -0.20 -11.33 4.73
CA LEU A 100 -1.40 -10.49 4.64
C LEU A 100 -2.37 -10.69 5.81
N GLY A 101 -2.05 -11.57 6.77
CA GLY A 101 -2.86 -11.80 7.95
C GLY A 101 -3.93 -12.88 7.81
N TYR A 102 -3.95 -13.64 6.72
CA TYR A 102 -4.92 -14.73 6.56
C TYR A 102 -4.48 -15.99 7.29
N SER A 103 -5.42 -16.67 7.95
CA SER A 103 -5.16 -17.94 8.60
C SER A 103 -4.77 -19.00 7.56
N PRO A 104 -3.79 -19.89 7.87
CA PRO A 104 -3.47 -21.02 6.98
C PRO A 104 -4.66 -21.96 6.73
N ARG A 105 -5.64 -21.96 7.63
CA ARG A 105 -6.86 -22.77 7.52
C ARG A 105 -7.98 -22.06 6.75
N ALA A 106 -7.82 -20.78 6.45
CA ALA A 106 -8.82 -20.02 5.69
C ALA A 106 -8.83 -20.50 4.23
N THR A 107 -10.01 -20.88 3.75
CA THR A 107 -10.22 -21.24 2.34
C THR A 107 -10.61 -20.00 1.55
N THR A 108 -9.79 -18.97 1.62
CA THR A 108 -10.09 -17.73 0.91
C THR A 108 -9.36 -17.66 -0.42
N HIS A 109 -10.07 -17.25 -1.45
CA HIS A 109 -9.51 -16.98 -2.78
C HIS A 109 -9.24 -15.47 -2.98
N THR A 110 -9.31 -14.67 -1.91
CA THR A 110 -9.17 -13.22 -2.00
C THR A 110 -7.83 -12.81 -2.59
N VAL A 111 -6.74 -13.47 -2.17
CA VAL A 111 -5.39 -13.21 -2.69
C VAL A 111 -5.30 -13.61 -4.16
N ASP A 112 -5.80 -14.79 -4.51
CA ASP A 112 -5.78 -15.28 -5.89
C ASP A 112 -6.59 -14.36 -6.81
N THR A 113 -7.74 -13.88 -6.36
CA THR A 113 -8.57 -12.93 -7.09
C THR A 113 -7.84 -11.61 -7.29
N ALA A 114 -7.17 -11.09 -6.26
CA ALA A 114 -6.41 -9.85 -6.35
C ALA A 114 -5.26 -9.97 -7.34
N ILE A 115 -4.54 -11.08 -7.33
CA ILE A 115 -3.46 -11.37 -8.29
C ILE A 115 -4.01 -11.43 -9.72
N TYR A 116 -5.14 -12.11 -9.91
CA TYR A 116 -5.80 -12.18 -11.22
C TYR A 116 -6.18 -10.79 -11.72
N GLN A 117 -6.76 -9.95 -10.86
CA GLN A 117 -7.14 -8.58 -11.21
C GLN A 117 -5.92 -7.73 -11.57
N LEU A 118 -4.81 -7.86 -10.82
CA LEU A 118 -3.56 -7.16 -11.12
C LEU A 118 -3.02 -7.56 -12.50
N ARG A 119 -3.00 -8.85 -12.80
CA ARG A 119 -2.54 -9.36 -14.11
C ARG A 119 -3.44 -8.85 -15.24
N ARG A 120 -4.74 -8.80 -15.01
CA ARG A 120 -5.68 -8.30 -16.00
C ARG A 120 -5.53 -6.81 -16.27
N ALA A 121 -5.27 -6.01 -15.23
CA ALA A 121 -5.15 -4.57 -15.34
C ALA A 121 -3.79 -4.11 -15.89
N TYR A 122 -2.71 -4.80 -15.51
CA TYR A 122 -1.33 -4.34 -15.78
C TYR A 122 -0.50 -5.33 -16.60
N GLY A 123 -1.05 -6.45 -17.00
CA GLY A 123 -0.37 -7.46 -17.80
C GLY A 123 0.02 -8.70 -16.99
N ARG A 124 0.15 -9.83 -17.68
CA ARG A 124 0.47 -11.11 -17.03
C ARG A 124 1.82 -11.12 -16.33
N ASP A 125 2.76 -10.32 -16.82
CA ASP A 125 4.13 -10.33 -16.34
C ASP A 125 4.31 -9.47 -15.09
N ILE A 126 3.29 -8.74 -14.65
CA ILE A 126 3.41 -7.93 -13.43
C ILE A 126 3.66 -8.81 -12.19
N ILE A 127 3.05 -9.98 -12.14
CA ILE A 127 3.32 -10.99 -11.13
C ILE A 127 3.55 -12.31 -11.84
N LYS A 128 4.78 -12.84 -11.75
CA LYS A 128 5.16 -14.13 -12.31
C LYS A 128 5.08 -15.20 -11.25
N ASN A 129 4.63 -16.39 -11.64
CA ASN A 129 4.68 -17.59 -10.80
C ASN A 129 5.77 -18.50 -11.36
N ILE A 130 6.85 -18.65 -10.60
CA ILE A 130 7.99 -19.50 -10.97
C ILE A 130 8.14 -20.56 -9.88
N ASP A 131 7.83 -21.81 -10.23
CA ASP A 131 7.91 -22.95 -9.30
C ASP A 131 7.12 -22.72 -7.99
N GLY A 132 5.94 -22.12 -8.10
CA GLY A 132 5.07 -21.84 -6.95
C GLY A 132 5.42 -20.56 -6.20
N VAL A 133 6.41 -19.81 -6.64
CA VAL A 133 6.83 -18.54 -6.03
C VAL A 133 6.34 -17.38 -6.88
N TYR A 134 5.57 -16.49 -6.28
CA TYR A 134 5.13 -15.25 -6.93
C TYR A 134 6.24 -14.20 -6.82
N LYS A 135 6.53 -13.55 -7.95
CA LYS A 135 7.55 -12.49 -8.04
C LYS A 135 7.03 -11.34 -8.89
N ILE A 136 7.53 -10.14 -8.62
CA ILE A 136 7.28 -9.00 -9.50
C ILE A 136 8.10 -9.19 -10.76
N GLY A 137 7.42 -9.21 -11.91
CA GLY A 137 8.06 -9.43 -13.19
C GLY A 137 8.33 -8.16 -13.99
N GLY A 138 7.61 -7.10 -13.70
CA GLY A 138 7.71 -5.84 -14.45
C GLY A 138 6.57 -5.66 -15.44
N ILE A 139 6.57 -4.54 -16.07
CA ILE A 139 5.52 -4.12 -17.03
C ILE A 139 6.05 -4.23 -18.45
#